data_66aa1fb4181950789a9077d22dbb95d0
#
_entry.id   66aa1fb4181950789a9077d22dbb95d0
#
_cell.length_a   1.000
_cell.length_b   1.000
_cell.length_c   1.000
_cell.angle_alpha   90.00
_cell.angle_beta   90.00
_cell.angle_gamma   90.00
#
_symmetry.space_group_name_H-M   'P 1'
#
loop_
_entity.id
_entity.type
_entity.pdbx_description
1 polymer ?
#
loop_
_entity_poly.entity_id
_entity_poly.type
_entity_poly.pdbx_seq_one_letter_code
_entity_poly.pdbx_strand_id
1 'polypeptide(L)'
;HAEYPGFQLHCFSPPEIHNIHLISGLDYETIMGRLKEAGLNSLPGGGGEILDDEVRKRVSTKCTTDEWLDVMRATHRVGLRSTATMMFGIGDRVEHRVRHLQRIRDLQDETGGFTAFIPWTFQRENTALGRRIKEELTGIDYLKMLSVSRLFLDNIPHVKTHWPMV
;
A
#
# COMPACT_ATOMS: atom_id res chain seq x y z
N HIS A 1 21.14 13.42 4.01
CA HIS A 1 20.13 14.26 4.69
C HIS A 1 20.79 15.45 5.40
N ALA A 2 21.98 15.28 5.97
CA ALA A 2 22.70 16.38 6.62
C ALA A 2 23.01 17.57 5.68
N GLU A 3 23.33 17.27 4.41
CA GLU A 3 23.59 18.30 3.39
C GLU A 3 22.31 18.97 2.85
N TYR A 4 21.17 18.27 2.91
CA TYR A 4 19.88 18.72 2.35
C TYR A 4 18.76 18.51 3.37
N PRO A 5 18.70 19.30 4.45
CA PRO A 5 17.76 19.06 5.56
C PRO A 5 16.28 19.26 5.20
N GLY A 6 16.00 20.00 4.11
CA GLY A 6 14.64 20.17 3.57
C GLY A 6 14.15 19.04 2.68
N PHE A 7 14.99 18.05 2.37
CA PHE A 7 14.63 16.94 1.50
C PHE A 7 13.79 15.90 2.26
N GLN A 8 12.61 15.56 1.73
CA GLN A 8 11.71 14.58 2.33
C GLN A 8 12.01 13.18 1.80
N LEU A 9 12.35 12.26 2.71
CA LEU A 9 12.58 10.85 2.39
C LEU A 9 11.27 10.06 2.52
N HIS A 10 10.68 9.73 1.37
CA HIS A 10 9.52 8.87 1.23
C HIS A 10 9.96 7.59 0.52
N CYS A 11 10.49 6.64 1.27
CA CYS A 11 11.27 5.50 0.76
C CYS A 11 10.83 4.19 1.39
N PHE A 12 11.30 3.09 0.81
CA PHE A 12 10.95 1.71 1.15
C PHE A 12 9.49 1.38 0.88
N SER A 13 9.11 0.17 1.21
CA SER A 13 7.74 -0.36 1.17
C SER A 13 7.61 -1.44 2.25
N PRO A 14 6.40 -1.78 2.70
CA PRO A 14 6.23 -2.85 3.68
C PRO A 14 6.92 -4.17 3.34
N PRO A 15 6.89 -4.67 2.09
CA PRO A 15 7.66 -5.86 1.73
C PRO A 15 9.17 -5.73 1.94
N GLU A 16 9.75 -4.55 1.72
CA GLU A 16 11.18 -4.33 1.97
C GLU A 16 11.48 -4.30 3.46
N ILE A 17 10.63 -3.66 4.26
CA ILE A 17 10.75 -3.68 5.73
C ILE A 17 10.59 -5.10 6.27
N HIS A 18 9.63 -5.87 5.73
CA HIS A 18 9.46 -7.29 6.08
C HIS A 18 10.73 -8.10 5.72
N ASN A 19 11.33 -7.85 4.57
CA ASN A 19 12.59 -8.51 4.19
C ASN A 19 13.75 -8.13 5.12
N ILE A 20 13.85 -6.88 5.53
CA ILE A 20 14.85 -6.44 6.55
C ILE A 20 14.61 -7.18 7.87
N HIS A 21 13.37 -7.34 8.31
CA HIS A 21 13.01 -8.13 9.49
C HIS A 21 13.52 -9.57 9.38
N LEU A 22 13.24 -10.25 8.25
CA LEU A 22 13.68 -11.64 8.02
C LEU A 22 15.20 -11.81 8.06
N ILE A 23 15.95 -10.85 7.52
CA ILE A 23 17.41 -10.91 7.45
C ILE A 23 18.06 -10.52 8.78
N SER A 24 17.54 -9.50 9.46
CA SER A 24 18.15 -8.94 10.65
C SER A 24 17.69 -9.58 11.97
N GLY A 25 16.50 -10.22 11.97
CA GLY A 25 15.84 -10.71 13.17
C GLY A 25 15.28 -9.60 14.09
N LEU A 26 15.35 -8.33 13.68
CA LEU A 26 14.78 -7.21 14.43
C LEU A 26 13.27 -7.13 14.23
N ASP A 27 12.51 -6.70 15.23
CA ASP A 27 11.09 -6.41 15.08
C ASP A 27 10.85 -5.14 14.23
N TYR A 28 9.63 -4.99 13.70
CA TYR A 28 9.29 -3.90 12.79
C TYR A 28 9.40 -2.52 13.46
N GLU A 29 9.04 -2.38 14.73
CA GLU A 29 9.12 -1.09 15.44
C GLU A 29 10.58 -0.66 15.61
N THR A 30 11.47 -1.59 15.94
CA THR A 30 12.92 -1.33 16.03
C THR A 30 13.49 -0.91 14.66
N ILE A 31 13.11 -1.59 13.58
CA ILE A 31 13.54 -1.24 12.22
C ILE A 31 13.06 0.16 11.86
N MET A 32 11.76 0.43 12.02
CA MET A 32 11.16 1.72 11.67
C MET A 32 11.70 2.87 12.53
N GLY A 33 11.96 2.62 13.82
CA GLY A 33 12.61 3.58 14.72
C GLY A 33 14.00 3.98 14.22
N ARG A 34 14.85 3.01 13.89
CA ARG A 34 16.19 3.26 13.32
C ARG A 34 16.16 4.01 12.00
N LEU A 35 15.21 3.66 11.11
CA LEU A 35 15.04 4.36 9.84
C LEU A 35 14.59 5.80 10.05
N LYS A 36 13.69 6.04 11.00
CA LYS A 36 13.27 7.39 11.41
C LYS A 36 14.46 8.22 11.94
N GLU A 37 15.27 7.64 12.83
CA GLU A 37 16.49 8.28 13.34
C GLU A 37 17.49 8.59 12.22
N ALA A 38 17.56 7.72 11.19
CA ALA A 38 18.38 7.94 10.01
C ALA A 38 17.79 8.99 9.02
N GLY A 39 16.59 9.53 9.31
CA GLY A 39 15.99 10.62 8.55
C GLY A 39 14.81 10.23 7.64
N LEU A 40 14.29 9.00 7.73
CA LEU A 40 13.06 8.62 7.03
C LEU A 40 11.89 9.48 7.52
N ASN A 41 11.13 10.07 6.60
CA ASN A 41 9.99 10.93 6.93
C ASN A 41 8.64 10.23 6.79
N SER A 42 8.51 9.30 5.85
CA SER A 42 7.28 8.57 5.60
C SER A 42 7.51 7.30 4.78
N LEU A 43 6.55 6.35 4.86
CA LEU A 43 6.60 5.07 4.16
C LEU A 43 5.54 5.03 3.04
N PRO A 44 5.92 4.74 1.77
CA PRO A 44 4.98 4.41 0.71
C PRO A 44 4.16 3.15 0.98
N GLY A 45 2.91 3.12 0.50
CA GLY A 45 2.01 1.98 0.62
C GLY A 45 2.23 0.86 -0.40
N GLY A 46 3.37 0.83 -1.06
CA GLY A 46 3.69 -0.16 -2.09
C GLY A 46 3.64 -1.60 -1.57
N GLY A 47 3.43 -2.56 -2.48
CA GLY A 47 3.32 -3.99 -2.13
C GLY A 47 1.97 -4.37 -1.51
N GLY A 48 1.05 -3.42 -1.37
CA GLY A 48 -0.31 -3.67 -0.90
C GLY A 48 -1.18 -4.39 -1.93
N GLU A 49 -0.92 -4.17 -3.23
CA GLU A 49 -1.76 -4.56 -4.37
C GLU A 49 -3.24 -4.76 -3.99
N ILE A 50 -3.64 -5.99 -3.65
CA ILE A 50 -4.89 -6.30 -2.95
C ILE A 50 -4.53 -6.97 -1.62
N LEU A 51 -5.01 -6.46 -0.49
CA LEU A 51 -4.82 -7.02 0.85
C LEU A 51 -5.83 -8.17 1.09
N ASP A 52 -5.67 -9.22 0.30
CA ASP A 52 -6.42 -10.46 0.37
C ASP A 52 -5.53 -11.61 -0.10
N ASP A 53 -5.25 -12.57 0.78
CA ASP A 53 -4.25 -13.60 0.52
C ASP A 53 -4.68 -14.61 -0.55
N GLU A 54 -5.98 -14.71 -0.87
CA GLU A 54 -6.45 -15.48 -2.03
C GLU A 54 -5.88 -14.89 -3.33
N VAL A 55 -5.88 -13.56 -3.44
CA VAL A 55 -5.33 -12.85 -4.60
C VAL A 55 -3.81 -12.77 -4.51
N ARG A 56 -3.26 -12.39 -3.34
CA ARG A 56 -1.83 -12.17 -3.14
C ARG A 56 -1.00 -13.39 -3.52
N LYS A 57 -1.38 -14.59 -3.08
CA LYS A 57 -0.69 -15.84 -3.42
C LYS A 57 -0.58 -16.13 -4.91
N ARG A 58 -1.46 -15.53 -5.73
CA ARG A 58 -1.44 -15.69 -7.20
C ARG A 58 -0.58 -14.67 -7.92
N VAL A 59 -0.37 -13.50 -7.31
CA VAL A 59 0.24 -12.34 -7.98
C VAL A 59 1.56 -11.89 -7.36
N SER A 60 1.78 -12.19 -6.08
CA SER A 60 2.96 -11.76 -5.33
C SER A 60 3.29 -12.72 -4.19
N THR A 61 4.58 -12.97 -3.97
CA THR A 61 5.09 -13.75 -2.83
C THR A 61 5.85 -12.88 -1.81
N LYS A 62 5.71 -11.55 -1.89
CA LYS A 62 6.53 -10.61 -1.13
C LYS A 62 6.26 -10.64 0.37
N CYS A 63 5.00 -10.55 0.77
CA CYS A 63 4.54 -10.66 2.15
C CYS A 63 3.03 -10.94 2.16
N THR A 64 2.52 -11.49 3.24
CA THR A 64 1.08 -11.70 3.48
C THR A 64 0.37 -10.38 3.75
N THR A 65 -0.97 -10.44 3.80
CA THR A 65 -1.80 -9.31 4.21
C THR A 65 -1.48 -8.83 5.62
N ASP A 66 -1.37 -9.77 6.57
CA ASP A 66 -1.14 -9.43 7.97
C ASP A 66 0.26 -8.83 8.18
N GLU A 67 1.30 -9.40 7.56
CA GLU A 67 2.66 -8.84 7.59
C GLU A 67 2.71 -7.42 7.03
N TRP A 68 1.99 -7.14 5.93
CA TRP A 68 1.89 -5.79 5.39
C TRP A 68 1.23 -4.81 6.39
N LEU A 69 0.12 -5.23 7.01
CA LEU A 69 -0.60 -4.43 8.00
C LEU A 69 0.25 -4.20 9.25
N ASP A 70 0.99 -5.22 9.70
CA ASP A 70 1.86 -5.13 10.88
C ASP A 70 3.03 -4.16 10.67
N VAL A 71 3.64 -4.15 9.48
CA VAL A 71 4.65 -3.13 9.13
C VAL A 71 4.04 -1.73 9.17
N MET A 72 2.84 -1.53 8.60
CA MET A 72 2.19 -0.23 8.64
C MET A 72 1.83 0.20 10.06
N ARG A 73 1.33 -0.71 10.88
CA ARG A 73 1.02 -0.48 12.29
C ARG A 73 2.28 -0.03 13.05
N ALA A 74 3.39 -0.74 12.88
CA ALA A 74 4.68 -0.40 13.49
C ALA A 74 5.19 0.98 13.00
N THR A 75 5.05 1.26 11.70
CA THR A 75 5.38 2.57 11.12
C THR A 75 4.63 3.70 11.80
N HIS A 76 3.32 3.53 12.00
CA HIS A 76 2.48 4.53 12.64
C HIS A 76 2.78 4.69 14.14
N ARG A 77 3.07 3.57 14.85
CA ARG A 77 3.42 3.60 16.28
C ARG A 77 4.69 4.37 16.57
N VAL A 78 5.70 4.30 15.71
CA VAL A 78 6.91 5.13 15.85
C VAL A 78 6.70 6.59 15.41
N GLY A 79 5.47 6.97 15.04
CA GLY A 79 5.09 8.33 14.67
C GLY A 79 5.48 8.74 13.25
N LEU A 80 5.78 7.78 12.36
CA LEU A 80 5.89 8.01 10.92
C LEU A 80 4.50 7.94 10.27
N ARG A 81 4.35 8.69 9.17
CA ARG A 81 3.14 8.63 8.33
C ARG A 81 3.39 7.73 7.13
N SER A 82 2.29 7.26 6.53
CA SER A 82 2.36 6.45 5.31
C SER A 82 1.25 6.79 4.32
N THR A 83 1.33 6.19 3.14
CA THR A 83 0.22 6.09 2.20
C THR A 83 -0.30 4.66 2.15
N ALA A 84 -1.49 4.45 1.60
CA ALA A 84 -2.00 3.14 1.24
C ALA A 84 -2.31 3.11 -0.25
N THR A 85 -2.13 1.96 -0.89
CA THR A 85 -2.36 1.80 -2.32
C THR A 85 -3.20 0.56 -2.58
N MET A 86 -3.93 0.55 -3.68
CA MET A 86 -4.60 -0.65 -4.21
C MET A 86 -4.33 -0.75 -5.71
N MET A 87 -3.91 -1.93 -6.18
CA MET A 87 -3.85 -2.25 -7.60
C MET A 87 -4.93 -3.28 -7.93
N PHE A 88 -5.86 -2.94 -8.80
CA PHE A 88 -6.99 -3.80 -9.16
C PHE A 88 -7.00 -4.14 -10.65
N GLY A 89 -7.77 -5.16 -11.04
CA GLY A 89 -7.73 -5.74 -12.39
C GLY A 89 -6.64 -6.82 -12.53
N ILE A 90 -6.23 -7.43 -11.43
CA ILE A 90 -5.23 -8.52 -11.36
C ILE A 90 -5.89 -9.90 -11.21
N GLY A 91 -7.13 -10.04 -11.69
CA GLY A 91 -7.97 -11.23 -11.47
C GLY A 91 -8.65 -11.23 -10.10
N ASP A 92 -8.79 -10.07 -9.51
CA ASP A 92 -9.54 -9.81 -8.28
C ASP A 92 -11.02 -9.64 -8.58
N ARG A 93 -11.87 -9.92 -7.60
CA ARG A 93 -13.31 -9.65 -7.60
C ARG A 93 -13.63 -8.43 -6.74
N VAL A 94 -14.86 -7.93 -6.86
CA VAL A 94 -15.33 -6.78 -6.06
C VAL A 94 -15.18 -7.04 -4.57
N GLU A 95 -15.45 -8.26 -4.09
CA GLU A 95 -15.34 -8.63 -2.68
C GLU A 95 -13.90 -8.50 -2.16
N HIS A 96 -12.88 -8.78 -2.99
CA HIS A 96 -11.48 -8.60 -2.62
C HIS A 96 -11.14 -7.11 -2.46
N ARG A 97 -11.67 -6.25 -3.34
CA ARG A 97 -11.50 -4.79 -3.26
C ARG A 97 -12.15 -4.23 -2.00
N VAL A 98 -13.37 -4.68 -1.68
CA VAL A 98 -14.09 -4.26 -0.46
C VAL A 98 -13.32 -4.69 0.79
N ARG A 99 -12.84 -5.96 0.85
CA ARG A 99 -12.01 -6.43 1.97
C ARG A 99 -10.71 -5.64 2.12
N HIS A 100 -10.07 -5.27 1.00
CA HIS A 100 -8.91 -4.39 1.02
C HIS A 100 -9.23 -3.03 1.65
N LEU A 101 -10.29 -2.37 1.18
CA LEU A 101 -10.71 -1.08 1.73
C LEU A 101 -11.07 -1.18 3.22
N GLN A 102 -11.74 -2.26 3.64
CA GLN A 102 -12.08 -2.48 5.04
C GLN A 102 -10.82 -2.58 5.91
N ARG A 103 -9.82 -3.35 5.51
CA ARG A 103 -8.55 -3.49 6.25
C ARG A 103 -7.79 -2.18 6.37
N ILE A 104 -7.76 -1.38 5.29
CA ILE A 104 -7.16 -0.04 5.32
C ILE A 104 -7.93 0.88 6.26
N ARG A 105 -9.27 0.85 6.20
CA ARG A 105 -10.13 1.62 7.10
C ARG A 105 -9.90 1.26 8.56
N ASP A 106 -9.92 -0.03 8.89
CA ASP A 106 -9.74 -0.52 10.25
C ASP A 106 -8.38 -0.10 10.82
N LEU A 107 -7.30 -0.21 10.03
CA LEU A 107 -5.98 0.23 10.45
C LEU A 107 -5.90 1.76 10.58
N GLN A 108 -6.61 2.51 9.75
CA GLN A 108 -6.69 3.96 9.91
C GLN A 108 -7.44 4.35 11.17
N ASP A 109 -8.55 3.67 11.50
CA ASP A 109 -9.30 3.89 12.75
C ASP A 109 -8.44 3.55 13.98
N GLU A 110 -7.58 2.51 13.88
CA GLU A 110 -6.64 2.13 14.94
C GLU A 110 -5.51 3.16 15.12
N THR A 111 -4.95 3.68 14.04
CA THR A 111 -3.64 4.37 14.10
C THR A 111 -3.65 5.82 13.63
N GLY A 112 -4.59 6.21 12.78
CA GLY A 112 -4.64 7.53 12.15
C GLY A 112 -3.43 7.86 11.26
N GLY A 113 -2.63 6.86 10.87
CA GLY A 113 -1.32 7.07 10.25
C GLY A 113 -1.32 7.26 8.74
N PHE A 114 -2.36 6.83 8.03
CA PHE A 114 -2.44 7.03 6.57
C PHE A 114 -2.77 8.48 6.22
N THR A 115 -2.00 9.06 5.32
CA THR A 115 -2.20 10.41 4.79
C THR A 115 -2.98 10.43 3.48
N ALA A 116 -2.85 9.36 2.69
CA ALA A 116 -3.53 9.22 1.41
C ALA A 116 -3.76 7.75 1.04
N PHE A 117 -4.83 7.52 0.26
CA PHE A 117 -5.09 6.29 -0.45
C PHE A 117 -5.01 6.53 -1.96
N ILE A 118 -4.34 5.63 -2.69
CA ILE A 118 -4.09 5.76 -4.12
C ILE A 118 -4.48 4.44 -4.82
N PRO A 119 -5.66 4.33 -5.44
CA PRO A 119 -5.99 3.20 -6.30
C PRO A 119 -5.39 3.38 -7.68
N TRP A 120 -4.98 2.29 -8.31
CA TRP A 120 -4.57 2.24 -9.71
C TRP A 120 -5.02 0.96 -10.40
N THR A 121 -5.13 0.99 -11.72
CA THR A 121 -5.41 -0.19 -12.53
C THR A 121 -4.13 -0.95 -12.88
N PHE A 122 -4.22 -2.26 -12.95
CA PHE A 122 -3.11 -3.08 -13.41
C PHE A 122 -2.80 -2.81 -14.89
N GLN A 123 -1.55 -2.47 -15.17
CA GLN A 123 -1.05 -2.31 -16.52
C GLN A 123 -0.49 -3.64 -17.01
N ARG A 124 -1.21 -4.30 -17.88
CA ARG A 124 -0.93 -5.68 -18.31
C ARG A 124 0.16 -5.82 -19.36
N GLU A 125 0.42 -4.76 -20.13
CA GLU A 125 1.35 -4.79 -21.25
C GLU A 125 2.78 -5.17 -20.80
N ASN A 126 3.42 -6.04 -21.58
CA ASN A 126 4.80 -6.51 -21.36
C ASN A 126 5.03 -7.22 -20.01
N THR A 127 3.98 -7.70 -19.31
CA THR A 127 4.12 -8.41 -18.05
C THR A 127 3.75 -9.88 -18.16
N ALA A 128 4.39 -10.75 -17.36
CA ALA A 128 4.07 -12.17 -17.32
C ALA A 128 2.63 -12.40 -16.79
N LEU A 129 2.19 -11.61 -15.82
CA LEU A 129 0.84 -11.66 -15.26
C LEU A 129 -0.21 -11.20 -16.30
N GLY A 130 0.09 -10.16 -17.08
CA GLY A 130 -0.81 -9.62 -18.10
C GLY A 130 -1.11 -10.59 -19.24
N ARG A 131 -0.22 -11.57 -19.51
CA ARG A 131 -0.51 -12.66 -20.45
C ARG A 131 -1.59 -13.63 -19.94
N ARG A 132 -1.80 -13.68 -18.64
CA ARG A 132 -2.75 -14.57 -17.96
C ARG A 132 -4.09 -13.90 -17.67
N ILE A 133 -4.07 -12.57 -17.49
CA ILE A 133 -5.25 -11.77 -17.16
C ILE A 133 -5.80 -11.17 -18.46
N LYS A 134 -7.05 -11.52 -18.78
CA LYS A 134 -7.75 -11.02 -19.98
C LYS A 134 -8.59 -9.79 -19.72
N GLU A 135 -8.93 -9.53 -18.44
CA GLU A 135 -9.73 -8.36 -18.06
C GLU A 135 -8.99 -7.07 -18.41
N GLU A 136 -9.69 -6.17 -19.06
CA GLU A 136 -9.20 -4.82 -19.36
C GLU A 136 -10.13 -3.82 -18.69
N LEU A 137 -9.57 -3.03 -17.80
CA LEU A 137 -10.31 -2.02 -17.07
C LEU A 137 -10.34 -0.72 -17.87
N THR A 138 -11.49 -0.07 -17.85
CA THR A 138 -11.71 1.21 -18.52
C THR A 138 -11.48 2.39 -17.55
N GLY A 139 -11.35 3.61 -18.09
CA GLY A 139 -11.34 4.82 -17.28
C GLY A 139 -12.60 4.98 -16.41
N ILE A 140 -13.74 4.45 -16.87
CA ILE A 140 -15.00 4.45 -16.09
C ILE A 140 -14.87 3.52 -14.87
N ASP A 141 -14.26 2.35 -15.01
CA ASP A 141 -14.03 1.42 -13.91
C ASP A 141 -13.09 2.04 -12.87
N TYR A 142 -12.07 2.76 -13.35
CA TYR A 142 -11.16 3.51 -12.49
C TYR A 142 -11.89 4.61 -11.70
N LEU A 143 -12.69 5.45 -12.37
CA LEU A 143 -13.46 6.52 -11.71
C LEU A 143 -14.48 5.98 -10.71
N LYS A 144 -15.15 4.87 -11.01
CA LYS A 144 -16.03 4.18 -10.06
C LYS A 144 -15.27 3.75 -8.82
N MET A 145 -14.09 3.10 -9.00
CA MET A 145 -13.29 2.64 -7.87
C MET A 145 -12.77 3.81 -7.02
N LEU A 146 -12.34 4.90 -7.65
CA LEU A 146 -11.92 6.13 -6.97
C LEU A 146 -13.07 6.71 -6.13
N SER A 147 -14.27 6.80 -6.69
CA SER A 147 -15.46 7.32 -6.00
C SER A 147 -15.87 6.44 -4.83
N VAL A 148 -15.90 5.12 -5.02
CA VAL A 148 -16.18 4.16 -3.94
C VAL A 148 -15.12 4.27 -2.84
N SER A 149 -13.84 4.37 -3.20
CA SER A 149 -12.76 4.54 -2.24
C SER A 149 -12.94 5.81 -1.41
N ARG A 150 -13.35 6.93 -2.01
CA ARG A 150 -13.58 8.18 -1.27
C ARG A 150 -14.75 8.07 -0.28
N LEU A 151 -15.83 7.38 -0.68
CA LEU A 151 -16.98 7.18 0.20
C LEU A 151 -16.68 6.20 1.34
N PHE A 152 -15.91 5.15 1.05
CA PHE A 152 -15.60 4.09 2.01
C PHE A 152 -14.51 4.51 3.02
N LEU A 153 -13.51 5.27 2.56
CA LEU A 153 -12.36 5.72 3.35
C LEU A 153 -12.53 7.20 3.77
N ASP A 154 -13.67 7.54 4.37
CA ASP A 154 -13.94 8.90 4.87
C ASP A 154 -12.98 9.33 5.99
N ASN A 155 -12.38 8.36 6.70
CA ASN A 155 -11.36 8.53 7.72
C ASN A 155 -9.94 8.82 7.19
N ILE A 156 -9.69 8.70 5.88
CA ILE A 156 -8.41 9.07 5.26
C ILE A 156 -8.50 10.45 4.61
N PRO A 157 -7.58 11.39 4.93
CA PRO A 157 -7.69 12.78 4.45
C PRO A 157 -7.75 12.90 2.93
N HIS A 158 -6.95 12.11 2.21
CA HIS A 158 -6.84 12.23 0.76
C HIS A 158 -7.04 10.90 0.05
N VAL A 159 -7.90 10.88 -0.97
CA VAL A 159 -7.92 9.85 -2.02
C VAL A 159 -7.38 10.51 -3.28
N LYS A 160 -6.28 9.97 -3.81
CA LYS A 160 -5.54 10.58 -4.92
C LYS A 160 -5.65 9.74 -6.18
N THR A 161 -5.67 10.40 -7.32
CA THR A 161 -5.49 9.76 -8.62
C THR A 161 -4.01 9.55 -8.90
N HIS A 162 -3.71 8.49 -9.67
CA HIS A 162 -2.39 8.29 -10.24
C HIS A 162 -2.44 8.71 -11.71
N TRP A 163 -1.77 9.76 -12.05
CA TRP A 163 -1.81 10.42 -13.36
C TRP A 163 -1.59 9.47 -14.58
N PRO A 164 -0.68 8.49 -14.57
CA PRO A 164 -0.52 7.58 -15.72
C PRO A 164 -1.69 6.62 -15.96
N MET A 165 -2.72 6.66 -15.12
CA MET A 165 -3.86 5.74 -15.13
C MET A 165 -5.16 6.38 -15.70
N VAL A 166 -5.06 7.58 -16.26
CA VAL A 166 -6.23 8.34 -16.77
C VAL A 166 -6.11 8.49 -18.29
#